data_619edf8a6584a06182b8dfccada8e3b0
#
_entry.id   619edf8a6584a06182b8dfccada8e3b0
#
_cell.length_a   1.000
_cell.length_b   1.000
_cell.length_c   1.000
_cell.angle_alpha   90.00
_cell.angle_beta   90.00
_cell.angle_gamma   90.00
#
_symmetry.space_group_name_H-M   'P 1'
#
loop_
_entity.id
_entity.type
_entity.pdbx_description
1 polymer ?
#
loop_
_entity_poly.entity_id
_entity_poly.type
_entity_poly.pdbx_seq_one_letter_code
_entity_poly.pdbx_strand_id
1 'polypeptide(L)'
;MPDNLVPFIEFRGAGKQYDGKYAVRELDFTIYQGEFFVLVGGSGSGKSTTLRMINALIEPTDGNVYLHGKRIKDYDIRQLRHQIGYVLQQIALFPTMTVAQNIALMPDILGWQKAERRARVNELLELVELSPEHYRDRYPHELSGGEQQRIGILRAIAAKPQVLLMDEPFSALDPLVRAVLQDQIAMIHKKLGATIVFVTHDMQEALRLACRIGVMHNGKLMQIGVPEEIKNRPANDYVKSLFSTADTPNAAQLISQFHQMDLHEQAAVRRALLGQAAVQFGH
;
A
#
# COMPACT_ATOMS: atom_id res chain seq x y z
N MET A 1 -21.18 6.89 9.35
CA MET A 1 -20.33 5.73 9.63
C MET A 1 -21.28 4.56 9.91
N PRO A 2 -21.02 3.32 9.45
CA PRO A 2 -21.86 2.19 9.82
C PRO A 2 -21.77 1.97 11.34
N ASP A 3 -22.92 1.75 11.99
CA ASP A 3 -23.08 1.69 13.45
C ASP A 3 -22.47 0.46 14.14
N ASN A 4 -21.60 -0.33 13.46
CA ASN A 4 -21.05 -1.57 14.00
C ASN A 4 -19.58 -1.78 13.57
N LEU A 5 -18.72 -0.79 13.88
CA LEU A 5 -17.28 -0.90 13.64
C LEU A 5 -16.64 -1.82 14.69
N VAL A 6 -16.19 -3.01 14.27
CA VAL A 6 -15.51 -3.97 15.13
C VAL A 6 -14.01 -3.63 15.16
N PRO A 7 -13.42 -3.29 16.32
CA PRO A 7 -11.98 -3.12 16.47
C PRO A 7 -11.22 -4.37 16.01
N PHE A 8 -10.22 -4.19 15.16
CA PHE A 8 -9.50 -5.29 14.55
C PHE A 8 -8.01 -5.25 14.84
N ILE A 9 -7.35 -4.11 14.58
CA ILE A 9 -5.97 -3.83 14.97
C ILE A 9 -5.98 -2.60 15.87
N GLU A 10 -5.37 -2.71 17.04
CA GLU A 10 -5.32 -1.60 17.99
C GLU A 10 -3.87 -1.33 18.40
N PHE A 11 -3.47 -0.07 18.33
CA PHE A 11 -2.24 0.44 18.91
C PHE A 11 -2.59 1.14 20.22
N ARG A 12 -1.94 0.76 21.32
CA ARG A 12 -2.18 1.33 22.66
C ARG A 12 -0.85 1.77 23.24
N GLY A 13 -0.56 3.08 23.12
CA GLY A 13 0.68 3.72 23.54
C GLY A 13 1.91 3.13 22.85
N ALA A 14 1.74 2.55 21.65
CA ALA A 14 2.82 1.80 21.00
C ALA A 14 3.93 2.73 20.52
N GLY A 15 5.18 2.39 20.85
CA GLY A 15 6.37 3.12 20.46
C GLY A 15 7.52 2.20 20.08
N LYS A 16 8.46 2.71 19.27
CA LYS A 16 9.70 2.01 18.92
C LYS A 16 10.88 2.93 18.98
N GLN A 17 11.88 2.53 19.76
CA GLN A 17 13.19 3.16 19.82
C GLN A 17 14.24 2.32 19.10
N TYR A 18 15.19 3.02 18.46
CA TYR A 18 16.46 2.49 17.99
C TYR A 18 17.57 3.40 18.49
N ASP A 19 18.55 2.85 19.18
CA ASP A 19 19.69 3.60 19.73
C ASP A 19 19.30 4.87 20.50
N GLY A 20 18.27 4.75 21.35
CA GLY A 20 17.75 5.84 22.18
C GLY A 20 16.90 6.88 21.44
N LYS A 21 16.70 6.75 20.12
CA LYS A 21 15.86 7.65 19.33
C LYS A 21 14.54 6.97 18.95
N TYR A 22 13.45 7.68 19.13
CA TYR A 22 12.13 7.19 18.71
C TYR A 22 11.97 7.26 17.19
N ALA A 23 11.75 6.09 16.56
CA ALA A 23 11.25 6.01 15.21
C ALA A 23 9.72 6.18 15.18
N VAL A 24 9.04 5.72 16.24
CA VAL A 24 7.60 5.84 16.46
C VAL A 24 7.37 5.99 17.97
N ARG A 25 6.46 6.85 18.37
CA ARG A 25 6.13 7.07 19.79
C ARG A 25 4.65 7.32 20.02
N GLU A 26 4.13 6.76 21.11
CA GLU A 26 2.78 7.05 21.64
C GLU A 26 1.69 6.90 20.57
N LEU A 27 1.70 5.79 19.81
CA LEU A 27 0.64 5.53 18.87
C LEU A 27 -0.59 4.97 19.60
N ASP A 28 -1.69 5.70 19.51
CA ASP A 28 -3.01 5.31 20.01
C ASP A 28 -4.05 5.45 18.90
N PHE A 29 -4.41 4.34 18.27
CA PHE A 29 -5.47 4.31 17.26
C PHE A 29 -5.96 2.89 17.00
N THR A 30 -7.13 2.81 16.35
CA THR A 30 -7.79 1.56 16.00
C THR A 30 -8.06 1.51 14.51
N ILE A 31 -7.78 0.35 13.89
CA ILE A 31 -8.20 -0.02 12.53
C ILE A 31 -9.32 -1.03 12.70
N TYR A 32 -10.40 -0.86 11.93
CA TYR A 32 -11.59 -1.69 12.03
C TYR A 32 -11.59 -2.83 11.01
N GLN A 33 -12.36 -3.86 11.31
CA GLN A 33 -12.48 -5.02 10.42
C GLN A 33 -13.03 -4.62 9.05
N GLY A 34 -12.39 -5.11 7.99
CA GLY A 34 -12.76 -4.79 6.61
C GLY A 34 -12.44 -3.37 6.16
N GLU A 35 -11.72 -2.60 6.97
CA GLU A 35 -11.32 -1.24 6.63
C GLU A 35 -10.14 -1.22 5.65
N PHE A 36 -10.16 -0.30 4.69
CA PHE A 36 -8.98 0.11 3.93
C PHE A 36 -8.36 1.33 4.64
N PHE A 37 -7.40 1.08 5.50
CA PHE A 37 -6.71 2.11 6.28
C PHE A 37 -5.38 2.49 5.64
N VAL A 38 -5.16 3.77 5.40
CA VAL A 38 -3.92 4.26 4.79
C VAL A 38 -3.12 5.08 5.79
N LEU A 39 -1.86 4.73 6.01
CA LEU A 39 -0.88 5.56 6.71
C LEU A 39 -0.09 6.37 5.68
N VAL A 40 -0.16 7.69 5.76
CA VAL A 40 0.54 8.62 4.86
C VAL A 40 1.48 9.53 5.63
N GLY A 41 2.55 9.97 4.99
CA GLY A 41 3.53 10.90 5.58
C GLY A 41 4.87 10.86 4.86
N GLY A 42 5.74 11.80 5.15
CA GLY A 42 7.08 11.88 4.57
C GLY A 42 7.97 10.66 4.86
N SER A 43 9.10 10.56 4.17
CA SER A 43 10.13 9.55 4.49
C SER A 43 10.59 9.68 5.94
N GLY A 44 10.82 8.55 6.62
CA GLY A 44 11.23 8.54 8.03
C GLY A 44 10.14 8.90 9.05
N SER A 45 8.88 9.09 8.64
CA SER A 45 7.79 9.41 9.57
C SER A 45 7.34 8.26 10.48
N GLY A 46 7.86 7.04 10.27
CA GLY A 46 7.57 5.86 11.09
C GLY A 46 6.54 4.88 10.51
N LYS A 47 6.01 5.12 9.31
CA LYS A 47 4.95 4.31 8.66
C LYS A 47 5.32 2.82 8.54
N SER A 48 6.44 2.51 7.90
CA SER A 48 6.89 1.12 7.73
C SER A 48 7.21 0.45 9.07
N THR A 49 7.72 1.20 10.06
CA THR A 49 7.92 0.70 11.43
C THR A 49 6.58 0.33 12.07
N THR A 50 5.57 1.19 11.94
CA THR A 50 4.21 0.95 12.42
C THR A 50 3.60 -0.30 11.75
N LEU A 51 3.73 -0.40 10.41
CA LEU A 51 3.26 -1.55 9.66
C LEU A 51 3.91 -2.87 10.13
N ARG A 52 5.23 -2.85 10.35
CA ARG A 52 6.01 -4.02 10.76
C ARG A 52 5.76 -4.46 12.21
N MET A 53 5.16 -3.62 13.04
CA MET A 53 4.70 -4.05 14.37
C MET A 53 3.48 -4.96 14.28
N ILE A 54 2.62 -4.80 13.26
CA ILE A 54 1.39 -5.60 13.11
C ILE A 54 1.71 -7.08 12.81
N ASN A 55 2.76 -7.37 12.04
CA ASN A 55 3.17 -8.74 11.70
C ASN A 55 4.33 -9.28 12.58
N ALA A 56 4.60 -8.59 13.70
CA ALA A 56 5.68 -8.91 14.63
C ALA A 56 7.06 -9.07 13.95
N LEU A 57 7.33 -8.30 12.88
CA LEU A 57 8.70 -8.12 12.36
C LEU A 57 9.50 -7.14 13.21
N ILE A 58 8.80 -6.22 13.87
CA ILE A 58 9.36 -5.28 14.84
C ILE A 58 8.52 -5.39 16.11
N GLU A 59 9.17 -5.58 17.23
CA GLU A 59 8.53 -5.57 18.54
C GLU A 59 8.52 -4.12 19.07
N PRO A 60 7.37 -3.60 19.54
CA PRO A 60 7.33 -2.28 20.17
C PRO A 60 8.23 -2.24 21.42
N THR A 61 8.89 -1.11 21.64
CA THR A 61 9.66 -0.85 22.86
C THR A 61 8.72 -0.46 24.00
N ASP A 62 7.71 0.33 23.67
CA ASP A 62 6.71 0.82 24.62
C ASP A 62 5.30 0.46 24.14
N GLY A 63 4.36 0.33 25.05
CA GLY A 63 2.97 0.03 24.75
C GLY A 63 2.76 -1.35 24.12
N ASN A 64 1.66 -1.51 23.42
CA ASN A 64 1.30 -2.80 22.80
C ASN A 64 0.52 -2.61 21.50
N VAL A 65 0.61 -3.62 20.63
CA VAL A 65 -0.25 -3.76 19.45
C VAL A 65 -1.12 -5.00 19.64
N TYR A 66 -2.39 -4.91 19.28
CA TYR A 66 -3.38 -5.97 19.40
C TYR A 66 -3.94 -6.31 18.02
N LEU A 67 -4.22 -7.59 17.81
CA LEU A 67 -4.99 -8.10 16.69
C LEU A 67 -6.14 -8.94 17.27
N HIS A 68 -7.39 -8.65 16.90
CA HIS A 68 -8.58 -9.30 17.48
C HIS A 68 -8.60 -9.26 19.03
N GLY A 69 -8.20 -8.16 19.62
CA GLY A 69 -8.17 -7.99 21.08
C GLY A 69 -7.06 -8.77 21.81
N LYS A 70 -6.28 -9.61 21.12
CA LYS A 70 -5.11 -10.31 21.68
C LYS A 70 -3.82 -9.56 21.33
N ARG A 71 -2.92 -9.37 22.30
CA ARG A 71 -1.63 -8.72 22.06
C ARG A 71 -0.80 -9.52 21.06
N ILE A 72 -0.18 -8.83 20.10
CA ILE A 72 0.63 -9.47 19.04
C ILE A 72 1.76 -10.33 19.63
N LYS A 73 2.42 -9.87 20.68
CA LYS A 73 3.47 -10.62 21.35
C LYS A 73 3.04 -11.94 22.02
N ASP A 74 1.73 -12.13 22.25
CA ASP A 74 1.20 -13.33 22.87
C ASP A 74 0.75 -14.38 21.83
N TYR A 75 0.84 -14.07 20.54
CA TYR A 75 0.57 -15.02 19.47
C TYR A 75 1.75 -15.98 19.26
N ASP A 76 1.45 -17.20 18.82
CA ASP A 76 2.42 -17.97 18.04
C ASP A 76 2.73 -17.22 16.74
N ILE A 77 4.00 -16.93 16.49
CA ILE A 77 4.44 -16.08 15.39
C ILE A 77 4.07 -16.64 14.01
N ARG A 78 4.02 -17.96 13.87
CA ARG A 78 3.64 -18.62 12.61
C ARG A 78 2.14 -18.47 12.39
N GLN A 79 1.33 -18.75 13.42
CA GLN A 79 -0.13 -18.59 13.37
C GLN A 79 -0.52 -17.14 13.08
N LEU A 80 0.17 -16.16 13.68
CA LEU A 80 -0.04 -14.75 13.39
C LEU A 80 0.21 -14.45 11.91
N ARG A 81 1.37 -14.84 11.39
CA ARG A 81 1.78 -14.55 10.01
C ARG A 81 0.96 -15.30 8.96
N HIS A 82 0.36 -16.43 9.28
CA HIS A 82 -0.57 -17.12 8.40
C HIS A 82 -1.87 -16.35 8.15
N GLN A 83 -2.24 -15.44 9.06
CA GLN A 83 -3.42 -14.59 8.94
C GLN A 83 -3.13 -13.27 8.20
N ILE A 84 -1.86 -12.98 7.91
CA ILE A 84 -1.39 -11.69 7.38
C ILE A 84 -0.72 -11.90 6.03
N GLY A 85 -1.28 -11.30 4.99
CA GLY A 85 -0.59 -11.10 3.71
C GLY A 85 0.32 -9.88 3.80
N TYR A 86 1.51 -9.94 3.23
CA TYR A 86 2.45 -8.81 3.24
C TYR A 86 3.02 -8.54 1.85
N VAL A 87 2.77 -7.34 1.34
CA VAL A 87 3.36 -6.81 0.11
C VAL A 87 4.47 -5.86 0.49
N LEU A 88 5.68 -6.21 0.11
CA LEU A 88 6.90 -5.44 0.37
C LEU A 88 7.08 -4.33 -0.66
N GLN A 89 7.74 -3.25 -0.29
CA GLN A 89 8.13 -2.17 -1.19
C GLN A 89 8.96 -2.66 -2.38
N GLN A 90 9.94 -3.54 -2.12
CA GLN A 90 10.67 -4.23 -3.18
C GLN A 90 9.96 -5.51 -3.57
N ILE A 91 9.84 -5.76 -4.86
CA ILE A 91 9.25 -6.99 -5.40
C ILE A 91 10.15 -8.16 -4.98
N ALA A 92 9.66 -8.98 -4.04
CA ALA A 92 10.41 -10.09 -3.46
C ALA A 92 9.86 -11.44 -3.95
N LEU A 93 9.68 -11.60 -5.27
CA LEU A 93 9.37 -12.91 -5.85
C LEU A 93 10.57 -13.85 -5.74
N PHE A 94 10.30 -15.13 -5.50
CA PHE A 94 11.35 -16.15 -5.54
C PHE A 94 11.78 -16.39 -7.00
N PRO A 95 13.01 -16.04 -7.38
CA PRO A 95 13.44 -16.04 -8.79
C PRO A 95 13.52 -17.45 -9.40
N THR A 96 13.66 -18.47 -8.55
CA THR A 96 13.74 -19.89 -8.94
C THR A 96 12.37 -20.56 -8.99
N MET A 97 11.30 -19.86 -8.66
CA MET A 97 9.92 -20.35 -8.68
C MET A 97 9.17 -19.73 -9.83
N THR A 98 8.29 -20.50 -10.48
CA THR A 98 7.35 -19.96 -11.46
C THR A 98 6.33 -19.03 -10.82
N VAL A 99 5.57 -18.31 -11.63
CA VAL A 99 4.43 -17.48 -11.19
C VAL A 99 3.45 -18.31 -10.36
N ALA A 100 3.06 -19.49 -10.85
CA ALA A 100 2.14 -20.37 -10.12
C ALA A 100 2.71 -20.80 -8.76
N GLN A 101 3.99 -21.14 -8.71
CA GLN A 101 4.66 -21.53 -7.46
C GLN A 101 4.77 -20.36 -6.48
N ASN A 102 5.11 -19.15 -6.96
CA ASN A 102 5.11 -17.95 -6.12
C ASN A 102 3.74 -17.68 -5.51
N ILE A 103 2.66 -17.70 -6.31
CA ILE A 103 1.30 -17.46 -5.83
C ILE A 103 0.87 -18.57 -4.87
N ALA A 104 1.13 -19.84 -5.19
CA ALA A 104 0.69 -20.99 -4.41
C ALA A 104 1.50 -21.22 -3.12
N LEU A 105 2.55 -20.45 -2.86
CA LEU A 105 3.49 -20.70 -1.75
C LEU A 105 2.80 -20.79 -0.40
N MET A 106 2.00 -19.78 -0.02
CA MET A 106 1.29 -19.79 1.27
C MET A 106 0.19 -20.86 1.33
N PRO A 107 -0.67 -21.04 0.32
CA PRO A 107 -1.58 -22.17 0.24
C PRO A 107 -0.89 -23.54 0.40
N ASP A 108 0.32 -23.71 -0.16
CA ASP A 108 1.10 -24.94 -0.03
C ASP A 108 1.58 -25.16 1.42
N ILE A 109 2.16 -24.14 2.05
CA ILE A 109 2.58 -24.15 3.45
C ILE A 109 1.40 -24.48 4.39
N LEU A 110 0.20 -24.01 4.04
CA LEU A 110 -1.03 -24.28 4.79
C LEU A 110 -1.67 -25.64 4.46
N GLY A 111 -1.04 -26.44 3.62
CA GLY A 111 -1.49 -27.82 3.31
C GLY A 111 -2.68 -27.91 2.36
N TRP A 112 -2.98 -26.88 1.56
CA TRP A 112 -4.05 -26.93 0.57
C TRP A 112 -3.77 -28.03 -0.47
N GLN A 113 -4.83 -28.69 -0.92
CA GLN A 113 -4.71 -29.72 -1.95
C GLN A 113 -4.22 -29.16 -3.29
N LYS A 114 -3.48 -29.95 -4.05
CA LYS A 114 -2.89 -29.53 -5.33
C LYS A 114 -3.94 -28.94 -6.31
N ALA A 115 -5.13 -29.55 -6.34
CA ALA A 115 -6.23 -29.09 -7.19
C ALA A 115 -6.75 -27.71 -6.75
N GLU A 116 -6.92 -27.48 -5.44
CA GLU A 116 -7.36 -26.20 -4.86
C GLU A 116 -6.34 -25.09 -5.14
N ARG A 117 -5.04 -25.38 -4.94
CA ARG A 117 -3.96 -24.44 -5.24
C ARG A 117 -3.98 -24.02 -6.71
N ARG A 118 -4.12 -24.99 -7.63
CA ARG A 118 -4.18 -24.70 -9.06
C ARG A 118 -5.40 -23.85 -9.42
N ALA A 119 -6.57 -24.18 -8.91
CA ALA A 119 -7.78 -23.40 -9.11
C ALA A 119 -7.61 -21.97 -8.58
N ARG A 120 -7.02 -21.81 -7.37
CA ARG A 120 -6.78 -20.51 -6.76
C ARG A 120 -5.79 -19.66 -7.55
N VAL A 121 -4.71 -20.26 -8.07
CA VAL A 121 -3.74 -19.57 -8.93
C VAL A 121 -4.42 -19.03 -10.19
N ASN A 122 -5.24 -19.85 -10.86
CA ASN A 122 -5.94 -19.42 -12.08
C ASN A 122 -6.93 -18.28 -11.76
N GLU A 123 -7.77 -18.43 -10.73
CA GLU A 123 -8.70 -17.38 -10.26
C GLU A 123 -7.99 -16.04 -10.01
N LEU A 124 -6.81 -16.09 -9.37
CA LEU A 124 -6.07 -14.89 -9.03
C LEU A 124 -5.41 -14.24 -10.25
N LEU A 125 -4.87 -15.03 -11.18
CA LEU A 125 -4.31 -14.50 -12.41
C LEU A 125 -5.39 -13.81 -13.25
N GLU A 126 -6.56 -14.44 -13.41
CA GLU A 126 -7.71 -13.84 -14.11
C GLU A 126 -8.17 -12.53 -13.45
N LEU A 127 -8.13 -12.46 -12.11
CA LEU A 127 -8.52 -11.27 -11.36
C LEU A 127 -7.70 -10.02 -11.72
N VAL A 128 -6.44 -10.20 -12.15
CA VAL A 128 -5.55 -9.11 -12.57
C VAL A 128 -5.30 -9.10 -14.08
N GLU A 129 -6.19 -9.73 -14.85
CA GLU A 129 -6.15 -9.76 -16.33
C GLU A 129 -4.87 -10.40 -16.91
N LEU A 130 -4.30 -11.37 -16.19
CA LEU A 130 -3.21 -12.21 -16.66
C LEU A 130 -3.72 -13.60 -17.01
N SER A 131 -3.64 -14.00 -18.29
CA SER A 131 -4.07 -15.34 -18.74
C SER A 131 -3.28 -16.44 -18.01
N PRO A 132 -3.94 -17.35 -17.26
CA PRO A 132 -3.25 -18.44 -16.58
C PRO A 132 -2.41 -19.32 -17.50
N GLU A 133 -2.87 -19.53 -18.74
CA GLU A 133 -2.19 -20.37 -19.73
C GLU A 133 -0.85 -19.78 -20.16
N HIS A 134 -0.76 -18.45 -20.21
CA HIS A 134 0.43 -17.74 -20.66
C HIS A 134 1.38 -17.38 -19.53
N TYR A 135 0.89 -17.19 -18.30
CA TYR A 135 1.68 -16.63 -17.21
C TYR A 135 2.10 -17.61 -16.13
N ARG A 136 1.31 -18.64 -15.82
CA ARG A 136 1.54 -19.47 -14.62
C ARG A 136 2.90 -20.18 -14.62
N ASP A 137 3.42 -20.54 -15.79
CA ASP A 137 4.66 -21.32 -15.92
C ASP A 137 5.90 -20.42 -16.18
N ARG A 138 5.71 -19.09 -16.32
CA ARG A 138 6.81 -18.12 -16.45
C ARG A 138 7.54 -17.93 -15.13
N TYR A 139 8.80 -17.53 -15.24
CA TYR A 139 9.64 -17.12 -14.13
C TYR A 139 9.63 -15.59 -13.96
N PRO A 140 9.97 -15.06 -12.76
CA PRO A 140 9.97 -13.61 -12.50
C PRO A 140 10.79 -12.79 -13.51
N HIS A 141 11.92 -13.30 -13.98
CA HIS A 141 12.78 -12.58 -14.94
C HIS A 141 12.15 -12.43 -16.34
N GLU A 142 11.08 -13.17 -16.66
CA GLU A 142 10.33 -13.08 -17.91
C GLU A 142 9.17 -12.09 -17.83
N LEU A 143 9.01 -11.38 -16.68
CA LEU A 143 7.92 -10.46 -16.39
C LEU A 143 8.43 -9.02 -16.33
N SER A 144 7.60 -8.08 -16.80
CA SER A 144 7.80 -6.66 -16.52
C SER A 144 7.70 -6.35 -15.02
N GLY A 145 8.23 -5.21 -14.56
CA GLY A 145 8.14 -4.80 -13.16
C GLY A 145 6.70 -4.69 -12.65
N GLY A 146 5.79 -4.18 -13.48
CA GLY A 146 4.36 -4.10 -13.13
C GLY A 146 3.69 -5.48 -13.02
N GLU A 147 4.03 -6.43 -13.89
CA GLU A 147 3.55 -7.81 -13.79
C GLU A 147 4.10 -8.50 -12.54
N GLN A 148 5.39 -8.33 -12.24
CA GLN A 148 5.98 -8.86 -11.01
C GLN A 148 5.27 -8.31 -9.76
N GLN A 149 4.92 -7.02 -9.76
CA GLN A 149 4.19 -6.41 -8.64
C GLN A 149 2.79 -7.03 -8.50
N ARG A 150 2.05 -7.23 -9.60
CA ARG A 150 0.77 -7.96 -9.58
C ARG A 150 0.93 -9.34 -8.95
N ILE A 151 1.91 -10.12 -9.39
CA ILE A 151 2.16 -11.46 -8.83
C ILE A 151 2.52 -11.39 -7.34
N GLY A 152 3.29 -10.40 -6.90
CA GLY A 152 3.59 -10.15 -5.48
C GLY A 152 2.33 -9.91 -4.64
N ILE A 153 1.39 -9.14 -5.17
CA ILE A 153 0.09 -8.90 -4.54
C ILE A 153 -0.73 -10.20 -4.50
N LEU A 154 -0.81 -10.93 -5.63
CA LEU A 154 -1.54 -12.20 -5.69
C LEU A 154 -1.00 -13.23 -4.71
N ARG A 155 0.32 -13.31 -4.57
CA ARG A 155 0.98 -14.16 -3.55
C ARG A 155 0.53 -13.82 -2.14
N ALA A 156 0.45 -12.52 -1.83
CA ALA A 156 0.07 -12.06 -0.49
C ALA A 156 -1.41 -12.39 -0.15
N ILE A 157 -2.30 -12.43 -1.15
CA ILE A 157 -3.74 -12.70 -0.95
C ILE A 157 -4.14 -14.17 -1.23
N ALA A 158 -3.22 -15.00 -1.70
CA ALA A 158 -3.52 -16.35 -2.18
C ALA A 158 -4.17 -17.23 -1.10
N ALA A 159 -3.68 -17.16 0.12
CA ALA A 159 -4.18 -17.91 1.27
C ALA A 159 -5.40 -17.27 1.96
N LYS A 160 -6.02 -16.26 1.36
CA LYS A 160 -7.18 -15.52 1.92
C LYS A 160 -6.89 -14.95 3.32
N PRO A 161 -5.84 -14.12 3.48
CA PRO A 161 -5.50 -13.57 4.78
C PRO A 161 -6.62 -12.64 5.30
N GLN A 162 -6.68 -12.47 6.62
CA GLN A 162 -7.61 -11.54 7.26
C GLN A 162 -7.12 -10.10 7.20
N VAL A 163 -5.79 -9.93 7.16
CA VAL A 163 -5.09 -8.64 7.06
C VAL A 163 -4.17 -8.65 5.85
N LEU A 164 -4.19 -7.58 5.10
CA LEU A 164 -3.21 -7.33 4.03
C LEU A 164 -2.42 -6.08 4.36
N LEU A 165 -1.13 -6.25 4.61
CA LEU A 165 -0.19 -5.16 4.85
C LEU A 165 0.53 -4.82 3.54
N MET A 166 0.60 -3.54 3.18
CA MET A 166 1.27 -3.06 1.97
C MET A 166 2.21 -1.90 2.29
N ASP A 167 3.50 -2.11 2.07
CA ASP A 167 4.55 -1.11 2.33
C ASP A 167 4.98 -0.47 1.00
N GLU A 168 4.45 0.71 0.68
CA GLU A 168 4.71 1.50 -0.55
C GLU A 168 4.67 0.67 -1.85
N PRO A 169 3.60 -0.11 -2.13
CA PRO A 169 3.60 -1.10 -3.20
C PRO A 169 3.68 -0.50 -4.61
N PHE A 170 3.52 0.81 -4.77
CA PHE A 170 3.49 1.46 -6.07
C PHE A 170 4.67 2.40 -6.33
N SER A 171 5.63 2.52 -5.39
CA SER A 171 6.70 3.53 -5.43
C SER A 171 7.64 3.43 -6.64
N ALA A 172 7.80 2.23 -7.21
CA ALA A 172 8.70 1.97 -8.34
C ALA A 172 7.97 1.83 -9.70
N LEU A 173 6.68 2.19 -9.77
CA LEU A 173 5.85 1.98 -10.95
C LEU A 173 5.62 3.29 -11.72
N ASP A 174 5.53 3.17 -13.04
CA ASP A 174 5.08 4.27 -13.88
C ASP A 174 3.61 4.64 -13.60
N PRO A 175 3.17 5.88 -13.93
CA PRO A 175 1.85 6.38 -13.55
C PRO A 175 0.67 5.56 -14.12
N LEU A 176 0.80 4.99 -15.32
CA LEU A 176 -0.27 4.22 -15.96
C LEU A 176 -0.45 2.86 -15.27
N VAL A 177 0.65 2.13 -15.06
CA VAL A 177 0.64 0.85 -14.33
C VAL A 177 0.16 1.05 -12.91
N ARG A 178 0.58 2.13 -12.24
CA ARG A 178 0.13 2.49 -10.90
C ARG A 178 -1.38 2.67 -10.82
N ALA A 179 -1.98 3.42 -11.76
CA ALA A 179 -3.43 3.66 -11.79
C ALA A 179 -4.21 2.34 -11.93
N VAL A 180 -3.77 1.45 -12.84
CA VAL A 180 -4.39 0.13 -13.05
C VAL A 180 -4.30 -0.72 -11.78
N LEU A 181 -3.13 -0.73 -11.11
CA LEU A 181 -2.95 -1.53 -9.88
C LEU A 181 -3.77 -0.98 -8.71
N GLN A 182 -3.94 0.34 -8.60
CA GLN A 182 -4.81 0.94 -7.59
C GLN A 182 -6.25 0.46 -7.77
N ASP A 183 -6.76 0.43 -9.01
CA ASP A 183 -8.11 -0.07 -9.30
C ASP A 183 -8.25 -1.56 -8.98
N GLN A 184 -7.24 -2.36 -9.32
CA GLN A 184 -7.23 -3.78 -9.00
C GLN A 184 -7.22 -4.03 -7.49
N ILE A 185 -6.44 -3.27 -6.69
CA ILE A 185 -6.43 -3.41 -5.23
C ILE A 185 -7.78 -2.98 -4.63
N ALA A 186 -8.38 -1.89 -5.11
CA ALA A 186 -9.72 -1.48 -4.67
C ALA A 186 -10.76 -2.57 -4.94
N MET A 187 -10.70 -3.20 -6.13
CA MET A 187 -11.57 -4.33 -6.48
C MET A 187 -11.30 -5.56 -5.61
N ILE A 188 -10.03 -5.88 -5.34
CA ILE A 188 -9.63 -6.98 -4.45
C ILE A 188 -10.18 -6.75 -3.04
N HIS A 189 -10.02 -5.54 -2.49
CA HIS A 189 -10.57 -5.18 -1.18
C HIS A 189 -12.07 -5.40 -1.13
N LYS A 190 -12.81 -4.86 -2.10
CA LYS A 190 -14.27 -5.02 -2.20
C LYS A 190 -14.71 -6.48 -2.31
N LYS A 191 -13.95 -7.31 -3.04
CA LYS A 191 -14.27 -8.74 -3.26
C LYS A 191 -13.94 -9.61 -2.06
N LEU A 192 -12.82 -9.34 -1.37
CA LEU A 192 -12.34 -10.16 -0.27
C LEU A 192 -12.86 -9.73 1.10
N GLY A 193 -13.23 -8.46 1.28
CA GLY A 193 -13.60 -7.90 2.58
C GLY A 193 -12.46 -7.94 3.63
N ALA A 194 -11.22 -8.14 3.19
CA ALA A 194 -10.06 -8.19 4.08
C ALA A 194 -9.74 -6.79 4.62
N THR A 195 -9.21 -6.71 5.83
CA THR A 195 -8.66 -5.46 6.36
C THR A 195 -7.34 -5.13 5.67
N ILE A 196 -7.23 -3.94 5.08
CA ILE A 196 -5.99 -3.50 4.42
C ILE A 196 -5.34 -2.38 5.22
N VAL A 197 -4.05 -2.53 5.51
CA VAL A 197 -3.22 -1.45 6.04
C VAL A 197 -2.17 -1.11 4.98
N PHE A 198 -2.33 0.06 4.40
CA PHE A 198 -1.54 0.53 3.27
C PHE A 198 -0.66 1.71 3.68
N VAL A 199 0.61 1.64 3.35
CA VAL A 199 1.58 2.71 3.62
C VAL A 199 1.98 3.36 2.30
N THR A 200 1.95 4.69 2.27
CA THR A 200 2.41 5.48 1.12
C THR A 200 2.95 6.83 1.57
N HIS A 201 3.73 7.48 0.72
CA HIS A 201 4.06 8.89 0.83
C HIS A 201 3.22 9.76 -0.12
N ASP A 202 2.38 9.15 -0.95
CA ASP A 202 1.53 9.81 -1.95
C ASP A 202 0.12 10.05 -1.39
N MET A 203 -0.24 11.33 -1.20
CA MET A 203 -1.55 11.71 -0.70
C MET A 203 -2.68 11.39 -1.70
N GLN A 204 -2.40 11.37 -3.02
CA GLN A 204 -3.39 11.02 -4.03
C GLN A 204 -3.81 9.55 -3.92
N GLU A 205 -2.85 8.66 -3.64
CA GLU A 205 -3.16 7.26 -3.36
C GLU A 205 -4.03 7.12 -2.11
N ALA A 206 -3.70 7.85 -1.05
CA ALA A 206 -4.48 7.85 0.18
C ALA A 206 -5.91 8.34 -0.05
N LEU A 207 -6.09 9.46 -0.77
CA LEU A 207 -7.41 10.01 -1.08
C LEU A 207 -8.26 9.08 -1.95
N ARG A 208 -7.63 8.33 -2.86
CA ARG A 208 -8.32 7.42 -3.79
C ARG A 208 -8.77 6.12 -3.14
N LEU A 209 -7.95 5.55 -2.25
CA LEU A 209 -8.10 4.18 -1.78
C LEU A 209 -8.66 4.07 -0.37
N ALA A 210 -8.43 5.07 0.48
CA ALA A 210 -8.69 4.93 1.90
C ALA A 210 -10.16 5.05 2.28
N CYS A 211 -10.62 4.19 3.18
CA CYS A 211 -11.80 4.46 4.00
C CYS A 211 -11.46 5.52 5.08
N ARG A 212 -10.28 5.37 5.71
CA ARG A 212 -9.71 6.35 6.64
C ARG A 212 -8.20 6.49 6.42
N ILE A 213 -7.70 7.69 6.69
CA ILE A 213 -6.29 8.05 6.55
C ILE A 213 -5.74 8.39 7.93
N GLY A 214 -4.58 7.82 8.26
CA GLY A 214 -3.74 8.26 9.38
C GLY A 214 -2.53 9.03 8.84
N VAL A 215 -2.37 10.28 9.24
CA VAL A 215 -1.23 11.12 8.84
C VAL A 215 -0.13 11.01 9.89
N MET A 216 1.06 10.57 9.48
CA MET A 216 2.23 10.43 10.36
C MET A 216 3.29 11.48 10.07
N HIS A 217 3.88 12.03 11.12
CA HIS A 217 5.01 12.96 11.06
C HIS A 217 5.95 12.78 12.25
N ASN A 218 7.25 12.66 12.00
CA ASN A 218 8.28 12.54 13.04
C ASN A 218 7.95 11.47 14.12
N GLY A 219 7.49 10.30 13.68
CA GLY A 219 7.15 9.19 14.57
C GLY A 219 5.84 9.33 15.34
N LYS A 220 5.05 10.37 15.09
CA LYS A 220 3.76 10.59 15.72
C LYS A 220 2.61 10.55 14.72
N LEU A 221 1.44 10.18 15.24
CA LEU A 221 0.19 10.31 14.50
C LEU A 221 -0.33 11.74 14.69
N MET A 222 -0.50 12.47 13.59
CA MET A 222 -0.94 13.87 13.60
C MET A 222 -2.44 14.01 13.47
N GLN A 223 -3.07 13.15 12.64
CA GLN A 223 -4.52 13.16 12.43
C GLN A 223 -4.98 11.81 11.91
N ILE A 224 -6.20 11.40 12.27
CA ILE A 224 -6.95 10.31 11.64
C ILE A 224 -8.33 10.83 11.26
N GLY A 225 -8.80 10.49 10.07
CA GLY A 225 -10.14 10.83 9.61
C GLY A 225 -10.46 10.22 8.25
N VAL A 226 -11.68 10.43 7.77
CA VAL A 226 -12.03 10.11 6.39
C VAL A 226 -11.34 11.08 5.44
N PRO A 227 -11.09 10.71 4.16
CA PRO A 227 -10.38 11.56 3.20
C PRO A 227 -10.86 13.01 3.14
N GLU A 228 -12.18 13.20 3.10
CA GLU A 228 -12.80 14.53 3.07
C GLU A 228 -12.53 15.35 4.33
N GLU A 229 -12.56 14.72 5.50
CA GLU A 229 -12.27 15.40 6.77
C GLU A 229 -10.83 15.87 6.83
N ILE A 230 -9.88 14.99 6.47
CA ILE A 230 -8.45 15.33 6.44
C ILE A 230 -8.19 16.47 5.46
N LYS A 231 -8.82 16.46 4.29
CA LYS A 231 -8.68 17.51 3.27
C LYS A 231 -9.27 18.85 3.72
N ASN A 232 -10.51 18.84 4.24
CA ASN A 232 -11.26 20.06 4.52
C ASN A 232 -11.00 20.66 5.92
N ARG A 233 -10.48 19.83 6.86
CA ARG A 233 -10.23 20.21 8.25
C ARG A 233 -8.87 19.65 8.71
N PRO A 234 -7.75 20.09 8.09
CA PRO A 234 -6.43 19.64 8.50
C PRO A 234 -6.12 20.10 9.94
N ALA A 235 -5.62 19.18 10.78
CA ALA A 235 -5.37 19.43 12.19
C ALA A 235 -4.20 20.41 12.43
N ASN A 236 -3.31 20.57 11.47
CA ASN A 236 -2.14 21.46 11.53
C ASN A 236 -1.58 21.79 10.14
N ASP A 237 -0.60 22.69 10.10
CA ASP A 237 0.02 23.14 8.84
C ASP A 237 0.75 22.02 8.10
N TYR A 238 1.31 21.03 8.81
CA TYR A 238 1.93 19.88 8.16
C TYR A 238 0.89 19.05 7.39
N VAL A 239 -0.24 18.70 8.01
CA VAL A 239 -1.32 17.98 7.32
C VAL A 239 -1.81 18.79 6.14
N LYS A 240 -2.00 20.12 6.31
CA LYS A 240 -2.41 21.02 5.23
C LYS A 240 -1.41 21.02 4.08
N SER A 241 -0.10 21.03 4.35
CA SER A 241 0.94 21.07 3.33
C SER A 241 0.96 19.82 2.42
N LEU A 242 0.52 18.67 2.92
CA LEU A 242 0.44 17.45 2.12
C LEU A 242 -0.57 17.56 0.98
N PHE A 243 -1.60 18.39 1.12
CA PHE A 243 -2.58 18.65 0.07
C PHE A 243 -2.08 19.66 -0.96
N SER A 244 -1.23 20.60 -0.58
CA SER A 244 -0.65 21.59 -1.51
C SER A 244 0.23 20.91 -2.58
N THR A 245 0.85 19.78 -2.23
CA THR A 245 1.59 18.94 -3.19
C THR A 245 0.66 17.98 -3.96
N ALA A 246 -0.49 17.62 -3.39
CA ALA A 246 -1.47 16.76 -4.02
C ALA A 246 -2.31 17.46 -5.10
N ASP A 247 -2.52 18.76 -4.97
CA ASP A 247 -3.24 19.58 -5.97
C ASP A 247 -2.35 19.97 -7.16
N THR A 248 -1.04 19.73 -7.12
CA THR A 248 -0.18 19.83 -8.31
C THR A 248 -0.48 18.63 -9.22
N PRO A 249 -0.93 18.87 -10.49
CA PRO A 249 -1.20 17.78 -11.41
C PRO A 249 0.06 16.93 -11.55
N ASN A 250 -0.07 15.61 -11.40
CA ASN A 250 1.06 14.74 -11.65
C ASN A 250 1.43 14.76 -13.14
N ALA A 251 2.64 14.32 -13.49
CA ALA A 251 3.12 14.37 -14.88
C ALA A 251 2.14 13.68 -15.86
N ALA A 252 1.44 12.61 -15.46
CA ALA A 252 0.46 11.95 -16.32
C ALA A 252 -0.80 12.77 -16.54
N GLN A 253 -1.28 13.50 -15.52
CA GLN A 253 -2.40 14.44 -15.65
C GLN A 253 -2.01 15.63 -16.54
N LEU A 254 -0.81 16.17 -16.36
CA LEU A 254 -0.28 17.24 -17.22
C LEU A 254 -0.12 16.76 -18.66
N ILE A 255 0.39 15.56 -18.90
CA ILE A 255 0.51 14.95 -20.23
C ILE A 255 -0.88 14.72 -20.83
N SER A 256 -1.85 14.21 -20.06
CA SER A 256 -3.22 14.01 -20.52
C SER A 256 -3.90 15.34 -20.87
N GLN A 257 -3.76 16.35 -20.02
CA GLN A 257 -4.26 17.70 -20.31
C GLN A 257 -3.59 18.29 -21.54
N PHE A 258 -2.28 18.14 -21.69
CA PHE A 258 -1.52 18.60 -22.87
C PHE A 258 -2.03 17.93 -24.16
N HIS A 259 -2.32 16.63 -24.15
CA HIS A 259 -2.87 15.93 -25.32
C HIS A 259 -4.32 16.31 -25.65
N GLN A 260 -5.08 16.82 -24.68
CA GLN A 260 -6.45 17.32 -24.89
C GLN A 260 -6.50 18.77 -25.39
N MET A 261 -5.38 19.50 -25.33
CA MET A 261 -5.24 20.85 -25.85
C MET A 261 -5.20 20.82 -27.38
N ASP A 262 -5.66 21.88 -28.01
CA ASP A 262 -5.49 22.05 -29.45
C ASP A 262 -4.02 22.27 -29.83
N LEU A 263 -3.72 22.13 -31.12
CA LEU A 263 -2.34 22.28 -31.65
C LEU A 263 -1.69 23.64 -31.38
N HIS A 264 -2.50 24.70 -31.28
CA HIS A 264 -2.03 26.03 -31.00
C HIS A 264 -1.65 26.22 -29.53
N GLU A 265 -2.47 25.69 -28.64
CA GLU A 265 -2.25 25.65 -27.18
C GLU A 265 -1.03 24.78 -26.84
N GLN A 266 -0.93 23.57 -27.45
CA GLN A 266 0.25 22.69 -27.28
C GLN A 266 1.56 23.41 -27.73
N ALA A 267 1.53 24.14 -28.82
CA ALA A 267 2.68 24.92 -29.31
C ALA A 267 3.04 26.08 -28.37
N ALA A 268 2.05 26.69 -27.73
CA ALA A 268 2.27 27.74 -26.73
C ALA A 268 2.93 27.21 -25.46
N VAL A 269 2.44 26.07 -24.93
CA VAL A 269 3.01 25.41 -23.76
C VAL A 269 4.46 24.96 -24.03
N ARG A 270 4.74 24.36 -25.21
CA ARG A 270 6.10 23.96 -25.60
C ARG A 270 7.04 25.14 -25.63
N ARG A 271 6.62 26.29 -26.20
CA ARG A 271 7.45 27.53 -26.26
C ARG A 271 7.75 28.07 -24.87
N ALA A 272 6.77 28.06 -23.95
CA ALA A 272 6.94 28.50 -22.57
C ALA A 272 7.94 27.63 -21.81
N LEU A 273 7.84 26.30 -21.94
CA LEU A 273 8.76 25.35 -21.30
C LEU A 273 10.19 25.46 -21.84
N LEU A 274 10.38 25.59 -23.15
CA LEU A 274 11.70 25.75 -23.77
C LEU A 274 12.31 27.11 -23.44
N GLY A 275 11.49 28.16 -23.32
CA GLY A 275 11.97 29.51 -22.92
C GLY A 275 12.46 29.54 -21.45
N GLN A 276 11.85 28.81 -20.54
CA GLN A 276 12.30 28.70 -19.14
C GLN A 276 13.59 27.86 -19.01
N ALA A 277 13.74 26.79 -19.80
CA ALA A 277 14.96 25.99 -19.81
C ALA A 277 16.20 26.79 -20.25
N ALA A 278 16.06 27.70 -21.20
CA ALA A 278 17.15 28.57 -21.65
C ALA A 278 17.64 29.57 -20.59
N VAL A 279 16.79 29.92 -19.62
CA VAL A 279 17.15 30.85 -18.53
C VAL A 279 17.87 30.15 -17.37
N GLN A 280 17.63 28.83 -17.16
CA GLN A 280 18.24 28.05 -16.07
C GLN A 280 19.64 27.50 -16.42
N PHE A 281 20.02 27.40 -17.67
CA PHE A 281 21.32 26.83 -18.10
C PHE A 281 22.27 27.90 -18.72
N GLY A 282 21.98 29.17 -18.55
CA GLY A 282 22.75 30.28 -19.04
C GLY A 282 23.52 31.03 -17.93
N HIS A 283 24.35 30.27 -17.17
CA HIS A 283 25.46 30.82 -16.38
C HIS A 283 26.61 29.81 -16.36
#